data_c4d98153522b203234fcaddebe5d6812
#
_entry.id   c4d98153522b203234fcaddebe5d6812
#
_cell.length_a   1.000
_cell.length_b   1.000
_cell.length_c   1.000
_cell.angle_alpha   90.00
_cell.angle_beta   90.00
_cell.angle_gamma   90.00
#
_symmetry.space_group_name_H-M   'P 1'
#
loop_
_entity.id
_entity.type
_entity.pdbx_description
1 polymer ?
#
loop_
_entity_poly.entity_id
_entity_poly.type
_entity_poly.pdbx_seq_one_letter_code
_entity_poly.pdbx_strand_id
1 'polypeptide(L)'
;MRWLRPCAARGKADSFANRSRPDVGRAGWTWYTGAAGWLYRAGLEWILGFRKQGSALRIDPCIPRDWKRFEITYRHGGTVYRITVENPNGVCRGVSRVSLDGAQLPGEALVPLSDDGSEHRVQVVLR
;
A
#
# COMPACT_ATOMS: atom_id res chain seq x y z
N MET A 1 18.49 -6.39 18.95
CA MET A 1 17.37 -6.18 17.98
C MET A 1 17.35 -4.74 17.55
N ARG A 2 17.75 -4.47 16.33
CA ARG A 2 17.56 -3.14 15.72
C ARG A 2 16.10 -3.03 15.31
N TRP A 3 15.34 -2.20 15.97
CA TRP A 3 14.02 -1.82 15.54
C TRP A 3 14.12 -1.13 14.17
N LEU A 4 13.42 -1.67 13.20
CA LEU A 4 13.26 -1.07 11.88
C LEU A 4 12.80 0.37 12.07
N ARG A 5 13.63 1.33 11.70
CA ARG A 5 13.18 2.71 11.58
C ARG A 5 12.24 2.74 10.37
N PRO A 6 10.94 2.98 10.54
CA PRO A 6 10.06 3.20 9.41
C PRO A 6 10.59 4.38 8.61
N CYS A 7 10.47 4.33 7.31
CA CYS A 7 10.61 5.51 6.48
C CYS A 7 9.71 6.58 7.09
N ALA A 8 10.31 7.66 7.61
CA ALA A 8 9.61 8.66 8.38
C ALA A 8 8.53 9.32 7.52
N ALA A 9 7.33 8.77 7.56
CA ALA A 9 6.15 9.51 7.23
C ALA A 9 5.99 10.55 8.37
N ARG A 10 6.38 11.78 8.13
CA ARG A 10 6.00 12.91 8.98
C ARG A 10 4.49 13.13 8.86
N GLY A 11 3.72 12.27 9.50
CA GLY A 11 2.31 12.50 9.77
C GLY A 11 2.18 12.71 11.26
N LYS A 12 1.68 13.85 11.68
CA LYS A 12 1.34 14.13 13.09
C LYS A 12 0.36 13.05 13.57
N ALA A 13 0.86 12.09 14.32
CA ALA A 13 0.06 11.07 15.00
C ALA A 13 -0.54 11.59 16.32
N ASP A 14 -0.57 12.90 16.52
CA ASP A 14 -0.87 13.50 17.84
C ASP A 14 -2.37 13.69 18.13
N SER A 15 -3.27 13.36 17.18
CA SER A 15 -4.69 13.70 17.34
C SER A 15 -5.55 12.62 18.02
N PHE A 16 -5.00 11.47 18.37
CA PHE A 16 -5.80 10.38 18.96
C PHE A 16 -5.71 10.22 20.48
N ALA A 17 -4.83 10.94 21.13
CA ALA A 17 -4.72 10.89 22.59
C ALA A 17 -5.57 11.98 23.24
N ASN A 18 -6.89 11.80 23.30
CA ASN A 18 -7.70 12.56 24.24
C ASN A 18 -7.44 12.04 25.66
N ARG A 19 -6.43 12.61 26.32
CA ARG A 19 -5.95 12.19 27.64
C ARG A 19 -6.93 12.47 28.80
N SER A 20 -8.07 13.08 28.51
CA SER A 20 -9.06 13.45 29.52
C SER A 20 -10.17 12.43 29.75
N ARG A 21 -10.14 11.29 29.06
CA ARG A 21 -11.12 10.21 29.23
C ARG A 21 -10.54 9.07 30.06
N PRO A 22 -11.33 8.52 31.00
CA PRO A 22 -10.88 7.39 31.83
C PRO A 22 -10.68 6.07 31.07
N ASP A 23 -11.10 6.03 29.81
CA ASP A 23 -11.03 4.91 28.90
C ASP A 23 -9.87 4.98 27.88
N VAL A 24 -8.93 5.91 28.08
CA VAL A 24 -7.73 6.01 27.23
C VAL A 24 -6.94 4.71 27.27
N GLY A 25 -6.72 4.15 26.10
CA GLY A 25 -6.01 2.85 25.94
C GLY A 25 -6.90 1.62 26.06
N ARG A 26 -8.20 1.76 26.29
CA ARG A 26 -9.16 0.66 26.23
C ARG A 26 -9.87 0.65 24.88
N ALA A 27 -9.74 -0.43 24.13
CA ALA A 27 -10.55 -0.68 22.96
C ALA A 27 -11.92 -1.20 23.42
N GLY A 28 -12.99 -0.42 23.16
CA GLY A 28 -14.35 -0.87 23.40
C GLY A 28 -14.85 -1.80 22.29
N TRP A 29 -15.90 -2.57 22.57
CA TRP A 29 -16.49 -3.50 21.60
C TRP A 29 -16.92 -2.84 20.28
N THR A 30 -17.33 -1.58 20.32
CA THR A 30 -17.74 -0.79 19.17
C THR A 30 -16.58 -0.42 18.22
N TRP A 31 -15.34 -0.58 18.65
CA TRP A 31 -14.16 -0.21 17.89
C TRP A 31 -13.48 -1.38 17.16
N TYR A 32 -13.87 -2.63 17.43
CA TYR A 32 -13.19 -3.79 16.86
C TYR A 32 -13.25 -3.84 15.34
N THR A 33 -14.43 -3.70 14.75
CA THR A 33 -14.58 -3.74 13.29
C THR A 33 -14.07 -2.47 12.62
N GLY A 34 -14.29 -1.30 13.21
CA GLY A 34 -13.78 -0.03 12.71
C GLY A 34 -12.26 0.04 12.76
N ALA A 35 -11.66 -0.37 13.87
CA ALA A 35 -10.20 -0.39 14.03
C ALA A 35 -9.54 -1.39 13.07
N ALA A 36 -10.11 -2.60 12.91
CA ALA A 36 -9.59 -3.60 11.98
C ALA A 36 -9.65 -3.12 10.53
N GLY A 37 -10.78 -2.52 10.10
CA GLY A 37 -10.92 -1.95 8.77
C GLY A 37 -9.96 -0.79 8.53
N TRP A 38 -9.76 0.05 9.52
CA TRP A 38 -8.82 1.18 9.43
C TRP A 38 -7.37 0.70 9.36
N LEU A 39 -6.96 -0.28 10.17
CA LEU A 39 -5.62 -0.87 10.13
C LEU A 39 -5.34 -1.56 8.79
N TYR A 40 -6.33 -2.26 8.24
CA TYR A 40 -6.23 -2.86 6.92
C TYR A 40 -6.00 -1.81 5.83
N ARG A 41 -6.78 -0.72 5.83
CA ARG A 41 -6.59 0.41 4.93
C ARG A 41 -5.23 1.08 5.12
N ALA A 42 -4.84 1.33 6.37
CA ALA A 42 -3.54 1.91 6.67
C ALA A 42 -2.40 1.04 6.14
N GLY A 43 -2.47 -0.28 6.30
CA GLY A 43 -1.49 -1.21 5.74
C GLY A 43 -1.43 -1.14 4.22
N LEU A 44 -2.57 -1.20 3.54
CA LEU A 44 -2.63 -1.13 2.08
C LEU A 44 -2.22 0.23 1.52
N GLU A 45 -2.80 1.31 2.05
CA GLU A 45 -2.65 2.64 1.47
C GLU A 45 -1.32 3.31 1.85
N TRP A 46 -0.80 3.08 3.06
CA TRP A 46 0.36 3.78 3.59
C TRP A 46 1.66 2.97 3.54
N ILE A 47 1.59 1.66 3.78
CA ILE A 47 2.76 0.80 3.75
C ILE A 47 2.97 0.25 2.34
N LEU A 48 1.97 -0.43 1.80
CA LEU A 48 2.04 -1.01 0.48
C LEU A 48 1.78 0.00 -0.64
N GLY A 49 1.31 1.20 -0.29
CA GLY A 49 1.15 2.32 -1.20
C GLY A 49 0.08 2.13 -2.28
N PHE A 50 -0.91 1.30 -1.99
CA PHE A 50 -2.01 1.01 -2.91
C PHE A 50 -3.17 1.97 -2.71
N ARG A 51 -3.38 2.86 -3.65
CA ARG A 51 -4.49 3.80 -3.61
C ARG A 51 -5.28 3.77 -4.90
N LYS A 52 -6.58 3.52 -4.79
CA LYS A 52 -7.49 3.67 -5.91
C LYS A 52 -7.78 5.16 -6.13
N GLN A 53 -7.53 5.63 -7.33
CA GLN A 53 -7.83 6.99 -7.77
C GLN A 53 -8.74 6.93 -9.00
N GLY A 54 -10.05 7.08 -8.81
CA GLY A 54 -11.02 6.93 -9.89
C GLY A 54 -10.96 5.54 -10.54
N SER A 55 -10.61 5.48 -11.81
CA SER A 55 -10.44 4.26 -12.61
C SER A 55 -8.99 3.78 -12.69
N ALA A 56 -8.10 4.29 -11.86
CA ALA A 56 -6.70 3.88 -11.82
C ALA A 56 -6.26 3.47 -10.41
N LEU A 57 -5.27 2.60 -10.34
CA LEU A 57 -4.60 2.20 -9.12
C LEU A 57 -3.23 2.87 -9.07
N ARG A 58 -3.01 3.72 -8.08
CA ARG A 58 -1.70 4.28 -7.80
C ARG A 58 -0.91 3.33 -6.90
N ILE A 59 0.35 3.10 -7.26
CA ILE A 59 1.27 2.23 -6.54
C ILE A 59 2.49 3.05 -6.13
N ASP A 60 2.63 3.33 -4.83
CA ASP A 60 3.75 4.09 -4.24
C ASP A 60 4.12 3.47 -2.89
N PRO A 61 4.75 2.28 -2.88
CA PRO A 61 5.03 1.55 -1.65
C PRO A 61 6.09 2.24 -0.80
N CYS A 62 5.89 2.17 0.53
CA CYS A 62 6.87 2.57 1.53
C CYS A 62 7.20 1.35 2.38
N ILE A 63 8.19 0.58 1.96
CA ILE A 63 8.53 -0.73 2.52
C ILE A 63 9.91 -0.73 3.20
N PRO A 64 10.17 -1.66 4.11
CA PRO A 64 11.50 -1.86 4.66
C PRO A 64 12.53 -2.19 3.56
N ARG A 65 13.77 -1.71 3.74
CA ARG A 65 14.86 -1.95 2.78
C ARG A 65 15.18 -3.43 2.58
N ASP A 66 14.89 -4.24 3.59
CA ASP A 66 15.17 -5.68 3.58
C ASP A 66 14.18 -6.47 2.71
N TRP A 67 13.06 -5.85 2.36
CA TRP A 67 12.08 -6.47 1.47
C TRP A 67 12.55 -6.37 0.02
N LYS A 68 13.02 -7.49 -0.50
CA LYS A 68 13.51 -7.57 -1.88
C LYS A 68 12.39 -7.70 -2.90
N ARG A 69 11.31 -8.38 -2.54
CA ARG A 69 10.16 -8.64 -3.39
C ARG A 69 8.93 -8.93 -2.54
N PHE A 70 7.78 -8.50 -3.03
CA PHE A 70 6.49 -8.95 -2.52
C PHE A 70 5.44 -8.96 -3.64
N GLU A 71 4.37 -9.69 -3.43
CA GLU A 71 3.28 -9.85 -4.39
C GLU A 71 1.95 -9.53 -3.74
N ILE A 72 1.06 -8.92 -4.51
CA ILE A 72 -0.30 -8.61 -4.10
C ILE A 72 -1.24 -9.03 -5.21
N THR A 73 -2.33 -9.69 -4.83
CA THR A 73 -3.45 -9.94 -5.72
C THR A 73 -4.57 -8.96 -5.42
N TYR A 74 -4.87 -8.10 -6.37
CA TYR A 74 -5.95 -7.12 -6.27
C TYR A 74 -7.07 -7.51 -7.22
N ARG A 75 -8.31 -7.49 -6.72
CA ARG A 75 -9.50 -7.75 -7.52
C ARG A 75 -10.29 -6.47 -7.73
N HIS A 76 -10.63 -6.23 -8.99
CA HIS A 76 -11.48 -5.11 -9.40
C HIS A 76 -12.62 -5.63 -10.27
N GLY A 77 -13.84 -5.68 -9.71
CA GLY A 77 -14.94 -6.36 -10.40
C GLY A 77 -14.64 -7.83 -10.66
N GLY A 78 -14.73 -8.25 -11.91
CA GLY A 78 -14.37 -9.60 -12.36
C GLY A 78 -12.88 -9.78 -12.71
N THR A 79 -12.12 -8.71 -12.75
CA THR A 79 -10.70 -8.70 -13.17
C THR A 79 -9.76 -8.89 -11.99
N VAL A 80 -8.69 -9.65 -12.21
CA VAL A 80 -7.65 -9.92 -11.22
C VAL A 80 -6.34 -9.29 -11.65
N TYR A 81 -5.75 -8.47 -10.79
CA TYR A 81 -4.42 -7.89 -11.00
C TYR A 81 -3.42 -8.58 -10.08
N ARG A 82 -2.43 -9.25 -10.66
CA ARG A 82 -1.27 -9.78 -9.92
C ARG A 82 -0.14 -8.77 -9.97
N ILE A 83 0.12 -8.16 -8.84
CA ILE A 83 1.09 -7.08 -8.72
C ILE A 83 2.32 -7.61 -8.02
N THR A 84 3.45 -7.58 -8.71
CA THR A 84 4.75 -7.94 -8.18
C THR A 84 5.57 -6.67 -8.00
N VAL A 85 6.02 -6.41 -6.79
CA VAL A 85 6.91 -5.29 -6.48
C VAL A 85 8.31 -5.82 -6.20
N GLU A 86 9.29 -5.31 -6.93
CA GLU A 86 10.70 -5.68 -6.82
C GLU A 86 11.51 -4.50 -6.29
N ASN A 87 12.38 -4.77 -5.33
CA ASN A 87 13.25 -3.79 -4.68
C ASN A 87 14.72 -4.22 -4.77
N PRO A 88 15.33 -4.17 -5.95
CA PRO A 88 16.70 -4.63 -6.14
C PRO A 88 17.73 -3.79 -5.37
N ASN A 89 17.46 -2.51 -5.20
CA ASN A 89 18.38 -1.56 -4.57
C ASN A 89 18.19 -1.41 -3.05
N GLY A 90 17.21 -2.10 -2.47
CA GLY A 90 16.93 -1.98 -1.03
C GLY A 90 16.55 -0.56 -0.62
N VAL A 91 15.68 0.08 -1.40
CA VAL A 91 15.15 1.41 -1.09
C VAL A 91 13.86 1.30 -0.29
N CYS A 92 13.53 2.34 0.46
CA CYS A 92 12.26 2.37 1.21
C CYS A 92 11.10 2.85 0.35
N ARG A 93 11.37 3.69 -0.63
CA ARG A 93 10.37 4.36 -1.44
C ARG A 93 10.97 4.78 -2.78
N GLY A 94 10.11 4.96 -3.76
CA GLY A 94 10.47 5.44 -5.10
C GLY A 94 10.22 4.37 -6.15
N VAL A 95 9.25 4.63 -7.00
CA VAL A 95 8.92 3.75 -8.13
C VAL A 95 9.70 4.22 -9.35
N SER A 96 10.50 3.32 -9.91
CA SER A 96 11.28 3.59 -11.13
C SER A 96 10.53 3.21 -12.38
N ARG A 97 9.84 2.09 -12.33
CA ARG A 97 9.15 1.51 -13.49
C ARG A 97 7.90 0.79 -13.08
N VAL A 98 6.84 0.96 -13.87
CA VAL A 98 5.64 0.14 -13.78
C VAL A 98 5.34 -0.42 -15.17
N SER A 99 5.08 -1.70 -15.26
CA SER A 99 4.63 -2.35 -16.48
C SER A 99 3.33 -3.11 -16.24
N LEU A 100 2.45 -3.09 -17.22
CA LEU A 100 1.20 -3.82 -17.26
C LEU A 100 1.26 -4.78 -18.45
N ASP A 101 1.15 -6.08 -18.17
CA ASP A 101 1.21 -7.16 -19.17
C ASP A 101 2.43 -7.08 -20.11
N GLY A 102 3.56 -6.61 -19.58
CA GLY A 102 4.80 -6.41 -20.33
C GLY A 102 4.94 -5.05 -21.00
N ALA A 103 3.89 -4.23 -21.05
CA ALA A 103 3.95 -2.87 -21.58
C ALA A 103 4.33 -1.89 -20.47
N GLN A 104 5.38 -1.11 -20.68
CA GLN A 104 5.78 -0.08 -19.73
C GLN A 104 4.78 1.08 -19.73
N LEU A 105 4.30 1.45 -18.55
CA LEU A 105 3.40 2.59 -18.38
C LEU A 105 4.22 3.89 -18.29
N PRO A 106 3.81 4.94 -19.00
CA PRO A 106 4.45 6.25 -18.90
C PRO A 106 4.01 6.98 -17.62
N GLY A 107 4.92 7.76 -17.04
CA GLY A 107 4.62 8.69 -15.96
C GLY A 107 4.54 8.09 -14.57
N GLU A 108 3.72 8.70 -13.74
CA GLU A 108 3.48 8.24 -12.36
C GLU A 108 2.88 6.83 -12.35
N ALA A 109 3.21 6.05 -11.34
CA ALA A 109 2.83 4.65 -11.13
C ALA A 109 1.29 4.42 -11.06
N LEU A 110 0.58 4.79 -12.13
CA LEU A 110 -0.86 4.67 -12.29
C LEU A 110 -1.17 3.51 -13.22
N VAL A 111 -1.78 2.47 -12.68
CA VAL A 111 -2.24 1.31 -13.43
C VAL A 111 -3.71 1.51 -13.76
N PRO A 112 -4.11 1.58 -15.04
CA PRO A 112 -5.52 1.68 -15.40
C PRO A 112 -6.26 0.41 -14.95
N LEU A 113 -7.42 0.59 -14.33
CA LEU A 113 -8.28 -0.50 -13.91
C LEU A 113 -9.37 -0.72 -14.95
N SER A 114 -9.46 -1.94 -15.43
CA SER A 114 -10.56 -2.41 -16.30
C SER A 114 -11.32 -3.54 -15.60
N ASP A 115 -12.57 -3.70 -15.94
CA ASP A 115 -13.41 -4.81 -15.49
C ASP A 115 -13.77 -5.68 -16.71
N ASP A 116 -12.78 -6.40 -17.21
CA ASP A 116 -12.89 -7.25 -18.39
C ASP A 116 -12.96 -8.75 -18.07
N GLY A 117 -12.88 -9.09 -16.77
CA GLY A 117 -12.90 -10.46 -16.29
C GLY A 117 -11.59 -11.23 -16.55
N SER A 118 -10.53 -10.55 -16.96
CA SER A 118 -9.22 -11.13 -17.27
C SER A 118 -8.26 -11.09 -16.08
N GLU A 119 -7.11 -11.75 -16.22
CA GLU A 119 -5.99 -11.65 -15.29
C GLU A 119 -4.90 -10.78 -15.90
N HIS A 120 -4.53 -9.72 -15.21
CA HIS A 120 -3.45 -8.80 -15.61
C HIS A 120 -2.25 -8.93 -14.68
N ARG A 121 -1.06 -8.83 -15.25
CA ARG A 121 0.21 -8.84 -14.51
C ARG A 121 0.81 -7.45 -14.47
N VAL A 122 1.00 -6.96 -13.25
CA VAL A 122 1.64 -5.66 -13.01
C VAL A 122 3.00 -5.90 -12.36
N GLN A 123 4.03 -5.33 -12.93
CA GLN A 123 5.37 -5.36 -12.37
C GLN A 123 5.81 -3.95 -12.00
N VAL A 124 6.24 -3.79 -10.77
CA VAL A 124 6.71 -2.51 -10.21
C VAL A 124 8.15 -2.68 -9.74
N VAL A 125 9.03 -1.80 -10.17
CA VAL A 125 10.43 -1.79 -9.76
C VAL A 125 10.71 -0.52 -8.98
N LEU A 126 11.29 -0.66 -7.79
CA LEU A 126 11.71 0.44 -6.93
C LEU A 126 13.16 0.84 -7.21
N ARG A 127 13.43 2.15 -7.08
CA ARG A 127 14.77 2.71 -7.27
C ARG A 127 15.02 3.87 -6.30
#